data_dce44ed9eef744373c7ed320c3d11f6f
#
_entry.id   dce44ed9eef744373c7ed320c3d11f6f
#
_cell.length_a   1.000
_cell.length_b   1.000
_cell.length_c   1.000
_cell.angle_alpha   90.00
_cell.angle_beta   90.00
_cell.angle_gamma   90.00
#
_symmetry.space_group_name_H-M   'P 1'
#
loop_
_entity.id
_entity.type
_entity.pdbx_description
1 polymer ?
#
loop_
_entity_poly.entity_id
_entity_poly.type
_entity_poly.pdbx_seq_one_letter_code
_entity_poly.pdbx_strand_id
1 'polypeptide(L)'
;MLQLQLLMQLLVVKTLRSSKHLIFLSLFLFVSAGFSQYPDRAIEFVIPFDAGGGADIEGRLLADQMSHVLGVPVVPVNKPGAGGAVAYTYLMNSAPDGYVVIWNSTSILTITNLGYVPFTYDALDHVGRVEFQPLVLAVSANSPWNNLESFAADCTSGNQVLKLANSGTGSGTHLGALSITSAIGCETLHLPIGTRRRNASVLSGEADGMIAPLTGVINLAKANRLRVLATLSAERNSVIPEVPTATELGISSLFDLFRGLSVPKGTPKEAIDRLAEAMIGAAKSEGFMRFSEEAGFTVEPMEPADFEMLLAAEDNKIKMILENTEFIMPNNN
;
A
#
# COMPACT_ATOMS: atom_id res chain seq x y z
N MET A 1 5.85 14.93 -86.70
CA MET A 1 4.74 14.71 -85.71
C MET A 1 4.83 13.38 -84.93
N LEU A 2 5.25 12.29 -85.55
CA LEU A 2 5.37 10.98 -84.89
C LEU A 2 6.40 10.90 -83.75
N GLN A 3 7.53 11.60 -83.88
CA GLN A 3 8.61 11.56 -82.86
C GLN A 3 8.24 12.31 -81.56
N LEU A 4 7.39 13.35 -81.64
CA LEU A 4 6.92 14.09 -80.46
C LEU A 4 5.91 13.29 -79.63
N GLN A 5 5.07 12.50 -80.30
CA GLN A 5 4.12 11.57 -79.62
C GLN A 5 4.82 10.46 -78.89
N LEU A 6 5.88 9.88 -79.46
CA LEU A 6 6.67 8.82 -78.77
C LEU A 6 7.41 9.35 -77.52
N LEU A 7 7.96 10.58 -77.60
CA LEU A 7 8.63 11.21 -76.42
C LEU A 7 7.64 11.52 -75.31
N MET A 8 6.42 11.99 -75.62
CA MET A 8 5.39 12.25 -74.62
C MET A 8 4.89 10.95 -73.94
N GLN A 9 4.72 9.83 -74.73
CA GLN A 9 4.36 8.56 -74.14
C GLN A 9 5.44 7.98 -73.23
N LEU A 10 6.71 8.14 -73.54
CA LEU A 10 7.84 7.71 -72.73
C LEU A 10 7.97 8.53 -71.41
N LEU A 11 7.65 9.84 -71.46
CA LEU A 11 7.66 10.70 -70.28
C LEU A 11 6.51 10.36 -69.31
N VAL A 12 5.29 10.11 -69.86
CA VAL A 12 4.11 9.72 -69.05
C VAL A 12 4.31 8.35 -68.36
N VAL A 13 4.91 7.38 -69.06
CA VAL A 13 5.22 6.08 -68.50
C VAL A 13 6.32 6.15 -67.41
N LYS A 14 7.32 7.04 -67.56
CA LYS A 14 8.34 7.26 -66.53
C LYS A 14 7.79 7.95 -65.30
N THR A 15 6.88 8.94 -65.45
CA THR A 15 6.24 9.63 -64.31
C THR A 15 5.26 8.72 -63.56
N LEU A 16 4.51 7.88 -64.26
CA LEU A 16 3.61 6.88 -63.63
C LEU A 16 4.37 5.78 -62.90
N ARG A 17 5.57 5.37 -63.37
CA ARG A 17 6.43 4.43 -62.64
C ARG A 17 7.03 5.06 -61.38
N SER A 18 7.44 6.33 -61.42
CA SER A 18 7.98 7.03 -60.26
C SER A 18 6.92 7.26 -59.17
N SER A 19 5.66 7.59 -59.55
CA SER A 19 4.59 7.80 -58.58
C SER A 19 4.15 6.52 -57.87
N LYS A 20 4.21 5.35 -58.54
CA LYS A 20 3.88 4.06 -57.88
C LYS A 20 4.93 3.66 -56.85
N HIS A 21 6.17 4.02 -57.03
CA HIS A 21 7.25 3.74 -56.05
C HIS A 21 7.17 4.72 -54.86
N LEU A 22 6.75 5.96 -55.07
CA LEU A 22 6.54 6.92 -53.98
C LEU A 22 5.33 6.54 -53.10
N ILE A 23 4.25 6.05 -53.72
CA ILE A 23 3.06 5.59 -52.99
C ILE A 23 3.38 4.30 -52.22
N PHE A 24 4.19 3.41 -52.77
CA PHE A 24 4.60 2.17 -52.06
C PHE A 24 5.59 2.48 -50.91
N LEU A 25 6.45 3.49 -51.06
CA LEU A 25 7.37 3.91 -50.00
C LEU A 25 6.64 4.67 -48.88
N SER A 26 5.62 5.48 -49.21
CA SER A 26 4.77 6.13 -48.18
C SER A 26 3.84 5.16 -47.47
N LEU A 27 3.43 4.07 -48.10
CA LEU A 27 2.61 3.02 -47.43
C LEU A 27 3.46 2.16 -46.48
N PHE A 28 4.78 2.03 -46.72
CA PHE A 28 5.70 1.30 -45.86
C PHE A 28 6.14 2.11 -44.63
N LEU A 29 6.03 3.44 -44.66
CA LEU A 29 6.35 4.34 -43.54
C LEU A 29 5.16 4.47 -42.53
N PHE A 30 3.96 3.97 -42.88
CA PHE A 30 2.81 3.95 -41.98
C PHE A 30 2.67 2.63 -41.20
N VAL A 31 3.53 1.66 -41.43
CA VAL A 31 3.51 0.39 -40.72
C VAL A 31 4.70 0.32 -39.79
N SER A 32 4.63 0.93 -38.66
CA SER A 32 5.30 0.54 -37.40
C SER A 32 5.34 1.68 -36.38
N ALA A 33 4.26 2.39 -36.15
CA ALA A 33 3.99 2.76 -34.78
C ALA A 33 3.40 1.52 -34.11
N GLY A 34 4.22 0.52 -33.92
CA GLY A 34 3.91 -0.55 -32.98
C GLY A 34 3.70 0.15 -31.66
N PHE A 35 2.45 0.30 -31.23
CA PHE A 35 2.16 0.62 -29.86
C PHE A 35 2.84 -0.47 -29.03
N SER A 36 3.99 -0.14 -28.45
CA SER A 36 4.62 -1.03 -27.46
C SER A 36 3.53 -1.32 -26.45
N GLN A 37 3.10 -2.57 -26.41
CA GLN A 37 2.01 -2.97 -25.53
C GLN A 37 2.51 -2.82 -24.10
N TYR A 38 1.92 -1.88 -23.35
CA TYR A 38 2.24 -1.72 -21.93
C TYR A 38 1.90 -2.99 -21.15
N PRO A 39 2.77 -3.47 -20.24
CA PRO A 39 4.16 -3.04 -20.03
C PRO A 39 5.15 -3.78 -20.96
N ASP A 40 6.22 -3.10 -21.39
CA ASP A 40 7.30 -3.67 -22.21
C ASP A 40 8.66 -3.76 -21.49
N ARG A 41 8.71 -3.29 -20.25
CA ARG A 41 9.91 -3.29 -19.39
C ARG A 41 9.53 -3.51 -17.92
N ALA A 42 10.55 -3.66 -17.07
CA ALA A 42 10.35 -3.85 -15.64
C ALA A 42 9.60 -2.67 -14.99
N ILE A 43 8.71 -3.00 -14.04
CA ILE A 43 7.95 -2.05 -13.22
C ILE A 43 8.59 -1.98 -11.84
N GLU A 44 8.86 -0.78 -11.32
CA GLU A 44 9.30 -0.56 -9.95
C GLU A 44 8.09 -0.60 -9.01
N PHE A 45 8.12 -1.51 -8.03
CA PHE A 45 7.08 -1.68 -7.02
C PHE A 45 7.56 -1.10 -5.69
N VAL A 46 7.17 0.14 -5.41
CA VAL A 46 7.63 0.88 -4.24
C VAL A 46 6.91 0.43 -2.98
N ILE A 47 7.66 0.00 -1.98
CA ILE A 47 7.15 -0.39 -0.66
C ILE A 47 7.51 0.71 0.35
N PRO A 48 6.52 1.38 0.99
CA PRO A 48 6.75 2.54 1.87
C PRO A 48 7.41 2.23 3.22
N PHE A 49 7.71 0.97 3.50
CA PHE A 49 8.18 0.50 4.80
C PHE A 49 9.44 -0.36 4.69
N ASP A 50 10.06 -0.62 5.84
CA ASP A 50 11.29 -1.43 5.93
C ASP A 50 11.09 -2.86 5.44
N ALA A 51 12.15 -3.45 4.89
CA ALA A 51 12.21 -4.84 4.52
C ALA A 51 11.99 -5.78 5.73
N GLY A 52 11.28 -6.89 5.52
CA GLY A 52 10.99 -7.93 6.50
C GLY A 52 9.77 -7.64 7.40
N GLY A 53 9.06 -6.53 7.19
CA GLY A 53 7.75 -6.27 7.81
C GLY A 53 6.60 -6.84 7.00
N GLY A 54 5.37 -6.86 7.56
CA GLY A 54 4.18 -7.35 6.86
C GLY A 54 4.03 -6.75 5.46
N ALA A 55 4.09 -5.42 5.33
CA ALA A 55 4.01 -4.73 4.05
C ALA A 55 5.04 -5.20 3.00
N ASP A 56 6.25 -5.54 3.44
CA ASP A 56 7.30 -6.01 2.53
C ASP A 56 7.03 -7.45 2.08
N ILE A 57 6.64 -8.32 3.00
CA ILE A 57 6.35 -9.72 2.71
C ILE A 57 5.16 -9.84 1.75
N GLU A 58 4.05 -9.15 2.05
CA GLU A 58 2.84 -9.09 1.23
C GLU A 58 3.13 -8.49 -0.15
N GLY A 59 3.78 -7.32 -0.18
CA GLY A 59 4.10 -6.61 -1.41
C GLY A 59 5.03 -7.39 -2.34
N ARG A 60 6.02 -8.10 -1.80
CA ARG A 60 6.92 -8.96 -2.61
C ARG A 60 6.18 -10.14 -3.22
N LEU A 61 5.30 -10.77 -2.46
CA LEU A 61 4.51 -11.89 -2.98
C LEU A 61 3.54 -11.41 -4.06
N LEU A 62 2.85 -10.28 -3.85
CA LEU A 62 1.98 -9.71 -4.86
C LEU A 62 2.76 -9.32 -6.13
N ALA A 63 3.91 -8.64 -5.98
CA ALA A 63 4.75 -8.23 -7.11
C ALA A 63 5.25 -9.44 -7.93
N ASP A 64 5.63 -10.53 -7.27
CA ASP A 64 6.00 -11.78 -7.92
C ASP A 64 4.84 -12.34 -8.76
N GLN A 65 3.64 -12.44 -8.19
CA GLN A 65 2.46 -12.90 -8.90
C GLN A 65 2.05 -11.94 -10.04
N MET A 66 2.15 -10.63 -9.85
CA MET A 66 1.92 -9.64 -10.91
C MET A 66 2.93 -9.80 -12.05
N SER A 67 4.19 -10.14 -11.75
CA SER A 67 5.21 -10.39 -12.80
C SER A 67 4.78 -11.53 -13.73
N HIS A 68 4.18 -12.58 -13.21
CA HIS A 68 3.65 -13.69 -14.00
C HIS A 68 2.48 -13.26 -14.91
N VAL A 69 1.58 -12.42 -14.42
CA VAL A 69 0.42 -11.94 -15.19
C VAL A 69 0.83 -10.93 -16.26
N LEU A 70 1.80 -10.06 -15.95
CA LEU A 70 2.23 -8.99 -16.86
C LEU A 70 3.27 -9.45 -17.89
N GLY A 71 3.99 -10.54 -17.60
CA GLY A 71 5.07 -11.04 -18.46
C GLY A 71 6.36 -10.19 -18.41
N VAL A 72 6.45 -9.25 -17.48
CA VAL A 72 7.64 -8.43 -17.21
C VAL A 72 7.96 -8.45 -15.72
N PRO A 73 9.22 -8.19 -15.32
CA PRO A 73 9.56 -8.11 -13.90
C PRO A 73 8.82 -6.97 -13.19
N VAL A 74 8.19 -7.26 -12.05
CA VAL A 74 7.70 -6.28 -11.08
C VAL A 74 8.65 -6.32 -9.89
N VAL A 75 9.44 -5.26 -9.71
CA VAL A 75 10.63 -5.24 -8.84
C VAL A 75 10.34 -4.49 -7.54
N PRO A 76 10.25 -5.17 -6.38
CA PRO A 76 10.01 -4.53 -5.10
C PRO A 76 11.22 -3.70 -4.62
N VAL A 77 10.97 -2.43 -4.27
CA VAL A 77 11.97 -1.49 -3.76
C VAL A 77 11.45 -0.81 -2.48
N ASN A 78 12.13 -1.00 -1.37
CA ASN A 78 11.74 -0.37 -0.10
C ASN A 78 12.23 1.08 -0.05
N LYS A 79 11.31 2.02 0.27
CA LYS A 79 11.62 3.44 0.50
C LYS A 79 10.98 3.87 1.84
N PRO A 80 11.53 3.42 2.98
CA PRO A 80 10.96 3.73 4.30
C PRO A 80 11.23 5.17 4.71
N GLY A 81 10.42 5.67 5.63
CA GLY A 81 10.64 6.97 6.30
C GLY A 81 9.36 7.78 6.45
N ALA A 82 9.27 8.53 7.56
CA ALA A 82 8.19 9.46 7.91
C ALA A 82 6.77 8.87 7.67
N GLY A 83 6.50 7.67 8.19
CA GLY A 83 5.21 7.00 8.06
C GLY A 83 4.81 6.61 6.63
N GLY A 84 5.74 6.68 5.67
CA GLY A 84 5.53 6.45 4.24
C GLY A 84 5.73 7.71 3.38
N ALA A 85 5.82 8.90 3.97
CA ALA A 85 5.93 10.16 3.23
C ALA A 85 7.09 10.18 2.22
N VAL A 86 8.22 9.54 2.54
CA VAL A 86 9.37 9.41 1.62
C VAL A 86 8.97 8.68 0.33
N ALA A 87 8.28 7.55 0.44
CA ALA A 87 7.85 6.76 -0.71
C ALA A 87 6.80 7.49 -1.56
N TYR A 88 5.82 8.13 -0.93
CA TYR A 88 4.78 8.87 -1.66
C TYR A 88 5.33 10.12 -2.34
N THR A 89 6.28 10.82 -1.70
CA THR A 89 6.99 11.93 -2.36
C THR A 89 7.82 11.45 -3.55
N TYR A 90 8.45 10.29 -3.44
CA TYR A 90 9.15 9.67 -4.56
C TYR A 90 8.19 9.36 -5.72
N LEU A 91 7.03 8.74 -5.42
CA LEU A 91 6.00 8.45 -6.44
C LEU A 91 5.54 9.73 -7.14
N MET A 92 5.22 10.79 -6.38
CA MET A 92 4.78 12.08 -6.93
C MET A 92 5.77 12.72 -7.91
N ASN A 93 7.06 12.43 -7.75
CA ASN A 93 8.13 12.93 -8.64
C ASN A 93 8.48 11.93 -9.76
N SER A 94 7.79 10.80 -9.86
CA SER A 94 8.00 9.79 -10.90
C SER A 94 7.19 10.12 -12.16
N ALA A 95 7.62 9.60 -13.30
CA ALA A 95 6.88 9.77 -14.55
C ALA A 95 5.51 9.09 -14.49
N PRO A 96 4.43 9.72 -14.98
CA PRO A 96 3.09 9.14 -15.02
C PRO A 96 2.93 8.20 -16.22
N ASP A 97 3.75 7.16 -16.28
CA ASP A 97 3.79 6.19 -17.39
C ASP A 97 3.45 4.74 -16.97
N GLY A 98 3.11 4.55 -15.70
CA GLY A 98 2.75 3.26 -15.12
C GLY A 98 3.92 2.36 -14.71
N TYR A 99 5.19 2.78 -14.91
CA TYR A 99 6.35 1.97 -14.56
C TYR A 99 6.88 2.18 -13.14
N VAL A 100 6.27 3.07 -12.40
CA VAL A 100 6.46 3.18 -10.94
C VAL A 100 5.10 3.06 -10.28
N VAL A 101 4.90 2.00 -9.49
CA VAL A 101 3.69 1.79 -8.70
C VAL A 101 4.04 1.76 -7.22
N ILE A 102 3.13 2.21 -6.35
CA ILE A 102 3.34 2.15 -4.91
C ILE A 102 2.38 1.13 -4.26
N TRP A 103 2.91 0.33 -3.34
CA TRP A 103 2.15 -0.48 -2.40
C TRP A 103 1.44 0.42 -1.39
N ASN A 104 0.33 1.00 -1.83
CA ASN A 104 -0.45 1.98 -1.08
C ASN A 104 -1.06 1.37 0.18
N SER A 105 -1.28 2.20 1.19
CA SER A 105 -1.93 1.80 2.44
C SER A 105 -2.66 2.97 3.09
N THR A 106 -3.39 2.71 4.15
CA THR A 106 -4.02 3.72 5.01
C THR A 106 -3.07 4.87 5.39
N SER A 107 -1.75 4.64 5.35
CA SER A 107 -0.74 5.67 5.64
C SER A 107 -0.81 6.88 4.70
N ILE A 108 -1.25 6.74 3.45
CA ILE A 108 -1.43 7.91 2.56
C ILE A 108 -2.40 8.92 3.17
N LEU A 109 -3.49 8.43 3.73
CA LEU A 109 -4.52 9.29 4.34
C LEU A 109 -4.01 9.92 5.64
N THR A 110 -3.24 9.17 6.45
CA THR A 110 -2.70 9.71 7.69
C THR A 110 -1.64 10.78 7.47
N ILE A 111 -0.65 10.54 6.60
CA ILE A 111 0.43 11.51 6.36
C ILE A 111 -0.07 12.78 5.67
N THR A 112 -1.10 12.68 4.82
CA THR A 112 -1.70 13.85 4.16
C THR A 112 -2.51 14.69 5.14
N ASN A 113 -3.31 14.07 6.00
CA ASN A 113 -4.08 14.77 7.03
C ASN A 113 -3.19 15.36 8.14
N LEU A 114 -2.01 14.78 8.38
CA LEU A 114 -1.02 15.32 9.32
C LEU A 114 -0.10 16.36 8.68
N GLY A 115 -0.26 16.69 7.40
CA GLY A 115 0.56 17.70 6.72
C GLY A 115 2.02 17.30 6.51
N TYR A 116 2.35 16.02 6.54
CA TYR A 116 3.74 15.54 6.32
C TYR A 116 4.14 15.59 4.86
N VAL A 117 3.18 15.73 3.96
CA VAL A 117 3.36 15.92 2.53
C VAL A 117 2.48 17.08 2.07
N PRO A 118 2.90 17.87 1.03
CA PRO A 118 2.16 19.03 0.54
C PRO A 118 1.07 18.66 -0.48
N PHE A 119 0.56 17.45 -0.44
CA PHE A 119 -0.49 16.94 -1.35
C PHE A 119 -1.45 16.03 -0.59
N THR A 120 -2.59 15.74 -1.18
CA THR A 120 -3.61 14.82 -0.65
C THR A 120 -3.61 13.50 -1.44
N TYR A 121 -4.36 12.49 -0.99
CA TYR A 121 -4.39 11.18 -1.65
C TYR A 121 -4.90 11.24 -3.10
N ASP A 122 -5.77 12.20 -3.44
CA ASP A 122 -6.33 12.44 -4.77
C ASP A 122 -5.32 13.06 -5.77
N ALA A 123 -4.11 13.41 -5.30
CA ALA A 123 -2.99 13.74 -6.17
C ALA A 123 -2.36 12.49 -6.85
N LEU A 124 -2.86 11.29 -6.55
CA LEU A 124 -2.48 10.04 -7.19
C LEU A 124 -3.63 9.52 -8.06
N ASP A 125 -3.31 8.65 -9.01
CA ASP A 125 -4.30 7.77 -9.63
C ASP A 125 -4.25 6.41 -8.93
N HIS A 126 -5.42 5.86 -8.63
CA HIS A 126 -5.55 4.63 -7.87
C HIS A 126 -5.83 3.45 -8.78
N VAL A 127 -5.04 2.39 -8.62
CA VAL A 127 -5.16 1.16 -9.42
C VAL A 127 -6.20 0.21 -8.81
N GLY A 128 -6.27 0.17 -7.48
CA GLY A 128 -7.24 -0.64 -6.76
C GLY A 128 -6.78 -1.05 -5.37
N ARG A 129 -7.72 -1.56 -4.56
CA ARG A 129 -7.41 -2.23 -3.30
C ARG A 129 -7.10 -3.70 -3.55
N VAL A 130 -6.21 -4.28 -2.75
CA VAL A 130 -5.89 -5.71 -2.75
C VAL A 130 -6.50 -6.41 -1.55
N GLU A 131 -6.32 -5.81 -0.37
CA GLU A 131 -6.61 -6.45 0.90
C GLU A 131 -6.92 -5.44 2.00
N PHE A 132 -7.46 -5.95 3.08
CA PHE A 132 -7.45 -5.28 4.38
C PHE A 132 -7.03 -6.27 5.47
N GLN A 133 -6.48 -5.74 6.56
CA GLN A 133 -6.03 -6.54 7.68
C GLN A 133 -6.20 -5.80 9.00
N PRO A 134 -6.49 -6.54 10.08
CA PRO A 134 -6.61 -5.94 11.39
C PRO A 134 -5.25 -5.45 11.88
N LEU A 135 -5.24 -4.31 12.55
CA LEU A 135 -4.20 -3.99 13.47
C LEU A 135 -4.42 -4.73 14.80
N VAL A 136 -3.33 -5.07 15.45
CA VAL A 136 -3.36 -5.75 16.75
C VAL A 136 -2.50 -5.01 17.76
N LEU A 137 -2.95 -5.00 19.02
CA LEU A 137 -2.10 -4.67 20.16
C LEU A 137 -1.40 -5.95 20.62
N ALA A 138 -0.08 -5.94 20.54
CA ALA A 138 0.75 -7.07 20.95
C ALA A 138 1.82 -6.64 21.94
N VAL A 139 2.14 -7.56 22.88
CA VAL A 139 3.15 -7.39 23.92
C VAL A 139 4.11 -8.58 23.92
N SER A 140 5.21 -8.50 24.65
CA SER A 140 6.07 -9.67 24.90
C SER A 140 5.27 -10.77 25.59
N ALA A 141 5.47 -12.03 25.24
CA ALA A 141 4.87 -13.17 25.96
C ALA A 141 5.28 -13.21 27.44
N ASN A 142 6.42 -12.59 27.78
CA ASN A 142 6.94 -12.49 29.15
C ASN A 142 6.42 -11.25 29.91
N SER A 143 5.60 -10.39 29.26
CA SER A 143 5.02 -9.21 29.91
C SER A 143 4.03 -9.63 31.02
N PRO A 144 3.74 -8.76 31.99
CA PRO A 144 2.76 -9.06 33.04
C PRO A 144 1.31 -9.10 32.52
N TRP A 145 1.05 -8.55 31.34
CA TRP A 145 -0.31 -8.44 30.80
C TRP A 145 -0.70 -9.68 30.01
N ASN A 146 -1.75 -10.37 30.51
CA ASN A 146 -2.26 -11.58 29.88
C ASN A 146 -3.45 -11.33 28.95
N ASN A 147 -4.09 -10.18 29.05
CA ASN A 147 -5.25 -9.73 28.29
C ASN A 147 -5.27 -8.19 28.19
N LEU A 148 -6.20 -7.66 27.40
CA LEU A 148 -6.34 -6.21 27.22
C LEU A 148 -6.76 -5.51 28.50
N GLU A 149 -7.60 -6.14 29.33
CA GLU A 149 -8.07 -5.56 30.59
C GLU A 149 -6.92 -5.32 31.58
N SER A 150 -5.99 -6.27 31.71
CA SER A 150 -4.80 -6.09 32.57
C SER A 150 -3.85 -5.03 32.06
N PHE A 151 -3.69 -4.91 30.71
CA PHE A 151 -2.94 -3.84 30.08
C PHE A 151 -3.60 -2.48 30.31
N ALA A 152 -4.91 -2.37 30.09
CA ALA A 152 -5.66 -1.13 30.28
C ALA A 152 -5.65 -0.67 31.74
N ALA A 153 -5.81 -1.58 32.68
CA ALA A 153 -5.76 -1.26 34.11
C ALA A 153 -4.40 -0.71 34.54
N ASP A 154 -3.30 -1.30 34.05
CA ASP A 154 -1.94 -0.79 34.35
C ASP A 154 -1.67 0.55 33.66
N CYS A 155 -2.09 0.68 32.38
CA CYS A 155 -1.95 1.90 31.61
C CYS A 155 -2.68 3.10 32.25
N THR A 156 -3.89 2.87 32.79
CA THR A 156 -4.69 3.94 33.45
C THR A 156 -4.33 4.17 34.91
N SER A 157 -3.51 3.30 35.52
CA SER A 157 -3.10 3.44 36.94
C SER A 157 -2.26 4.70 37.19
N GLY A 158 -1.60 5.25 36.16
CA GLY A 158 -0.69 6.38 36.29
C GLY A 158 0.66 6.05 36.94
N ASN A 159 0.92 4.78 37.27
CA ASN A 159 2.17 4.37 37.91
C ASN A 159 3.38 4.49 36.96
N GLN A 160 3.15 4.30 35.67
CA GLN A 160 4.16 4.44 34.60
C GLN A 160 3.52 4.83 33.29
N VAL A 161 4.27 5.50 32.42
CA VAL A 161 3.86 5.78 31.03
C VAL A 161 4.35 4.63 30.15
N LEU A 162 3.40 3.83 29.64
CA LEU A 162 3.73 2.69 28.78
C LEU A 162 4.23 3.16 27.41
N LYS A 163 5.18 2.42 26.85
CA LYS A 163 5.82 2.71 25.55
C LYS A 163 5.24 1.81 24.48
N LEU A 164 4.62 2.39 23.46
CA LEU A 164 4.05 1.66 22.31
C LEU A 164 4.85 1.90 21.04
N ALA A 165 5.45 0.83 20.53
CA ALA A 165 6.18 0.87 19.27
C ALA A 165 5.23 0.82 18.06
N ASN A 166 5.55 1.60 17.03
CA ASN A 166 4.82 1.65 15.76
C ASN A 166 5.76 1.79 14.55
N SER A 167 5.21 1.78 13.33
CA SER A 167 5.98 1.77 12.07
C SER A 167 6.53 3.14 11.66
N GLY A 168 6.27 4.19 12.43
CA GLY A 168 6.70 5.56 12.16
C GLY A 168 5.60 6.56 12.44
N THR A 169 5.97 7.80 12.77
CA THR A 169 5.02 8.90 12.99
C THR A 169 4.16 9.08 11.72
N GLY A 170 2.84 9.18 11.88
CA GLY A 170 1.90 9.30 10.77
C GLY A 170 1.61 7.99 10.01
N SER A 171 2.14 6.84 10.45
CA SER A 171 1.74 5.55 9.88
C SER A 171 0.36 5.10 10.38
N GLY A 172 -0.31 4.20 9.65
CA GLY A 172 -1.57 3.59 10.11
C GLY A 172 -1.43 2.91 11.49
N THR A 173 -0.26 2.30 11.80
CA THR A 173 -0.01 1.71 13.12
C THR A 173 0.16 2.76 14.22
N HIS A 174 0.64 3.96 13.90
CA HIS A 174 0.67 5.06 14.86
C HIS A 174 -0.75 5.53 15.16
N LEU A 175 -1.58 5.70 14.12
CA LEU A 175 -2.96 6.10 14.29
C LEU A 175 -3.78 5.05 15.05
N GLY A 176 -3.57 3.76 14.77
CA GLY A 176 -4.18 2.67 15.54
C GLY A 176 -3.76 2.68 17.02
N ALA A 177 -2.49 3.05 17.31
CA ALA A 177 -2.02 3.20 18.69
C ALA A 177 -2.74 4.35 19.40
N LEU A 178 -2.85 5.52 18.74
CA LEU A 178 -3.60 6.66 19.27
C LEU A 178 -5.08 6.32 19.50
N SER A 179 -5.71 5.63 18.56
CA SER A 179 -7.12 5.23 18.66
C SER A 179 -7.39 4.34 19.88
N ILE A 180 -6.60 3.28 20.08
CA ILE A 180 -6.84 2.35 21.19
C ILE A 180 -6.48 2.98 22.53
N THR A 181 -5.39 3.74 22.64
CA THR A 181 -4.99 4.35 23.92
C THR A 181 -5.94 5.47 24.34
N SER A 182 -6.42 6.27 23.38
CA SER A 182 -7.49 7.25 23.64
C SER A 182 -8.79 6.58 24.10
N ALA A 183 -9.19 5.49 23.46
CA ALA A 183 -10.39 4.75 23.83
C ALA A 183 -10.28 4.05 25.21
N ILE A 184 -9.07 3.65 25.61
CA ILE A 184 -8.77 3.14 26.97
C ILE A 184 -8.74 4.30 27.97
N GLY A 185 -8.42 5.53 27.55
CA GLY A 185 -8.24 6.69 28.42
C GLY A 185 -6.88 6.69 29.12
N CYS A 186 -5.83 6.23 28.46
CA CYS A 186 -4.48 6.22 29.02
C CYS A 186 -3.46 6.95 28.15
N GLU A 187 -2.49 7.61 28.80
CA GLU A 187 -1.34 8.22 28.13
C GLU A 187 -0.24 7.20 27.87
N THR A 188 0.29 7.21 26.67
CA THR A 188 1.40 6.33 26.27
C THR A 188 2.48 7.12 25.54
N LEU A 189 3.72 6.69 25.67
CA LEU A 189 4.82 7.19 24.85
C LEU A 189 4.87 6.39 23.54
N HIS A 190 4.57 7.04 22.42
CA HIS A 190 4.65 6.44 21.10
C HIS A 190 6.10 6.39 20.61
N LEU A 191 6.58 5.20 20.24
CA LEU A 191 7.92 4.98 19.70
C LEU A 191 7.84 4.70 18.18
N PRO A 192 8.06 5.73 17.33
CA PRO A 192 7.99 5.59 15.88
C PRO A 192 9.31 5.04 15.30
N ILE A 193 9.66 3.82 15.66
CA ILE A 193 10.99 3.22 15.43
C ILE A 193 11.10 2.37 14.15
N GLY A 194 10.06 2.39 13.32
CA GLY A 194 10.01 1.66 12.06
C GLY A 194 9.62 0.19 12.22
N THR A 195 9.21 -0.42 11.11
CA THR A 195 8.71 -1.79 11.10
C THR A 195 9.77 -2.79 11.51
N ARG A 196 11.03 -2.58 11.08
CA ARG A 196 12.15 -3.47 11.35
C ARG A 196 12.49 -3.59 12.85
N ARG A 197 12.49 -2.46 13.58
CA ARG A 197 12.86 -2.44 15.01
C ARG A 197 11.68 -2.71 15.94
N ARG A 198 10.47 -2.49 15.49
CA ARG A 198 9.25 -2.61 16.31
C ARG A 198 9.16 -3.94 17.06
N ASN A 199 9.25 -5.06 16.35
CA ASN A 199 9.16 -6.38 16.98
C ASN A 199 10.34 -6.63 17.95
N ALA A 200 11.56 -6.24 17.56
CA ALA A 200 12.75 -6.40 18.38
C ALA A 200 12.66 -5.57 19.68
N SER A 201 12.13 -4.36 19.65
CA SER A 201 12.00 -3.49 20.82
C SER A 201 11.04 -4.06 21.87
N VAL A 202 9.94 -4.70 21.45
CA VAL A 202 9.02 -5.36 22.38
C VAL A 202 9.63 -6.63 22.95
N LEU A 203 10.33 -7.41 22.11
CA LEU A 203 10.99 -8.64 22.58
C LEU A 203 12.15 -8.37 23.56
N SER A 204 12.82 -7.23 23.44
CA SER A 204 13.91 -6.81 24.34
C SER A 204 13.44 -6.03 25.58
N GLY A 205 12.17 -5.60 25.63
CA GLY A 205 11.65 -4.76 26.71
C GLY A 205 11.98 -3.27 26.55
N GLU A 206 12.51 -2.82 25.39
CA GLU A 206 12.66 -1.39 25.08
C GLU A 206 11.30 -0.69 24.94
N ALA A 207 10.32 -1.40 24.36
CA ALA A 207 8.91 -1.03 24.31
C ALA A 207 8.07 -2.03 25.10
N ASP A 208 7.01 -1.55 25.75
CA ASP A 208 6.08 -2.35 26.55
C ASP A 208 5.11 -3.12 25.65
N GLY A 209 4.71 -2.51 24.54
CA GLY A 209 3.85 -3.11 23.54
C GLY A 209 4.03 -2.49 22.16
N MET A 210 3.24 -2.95 21.21
CA MET A 210 3.22 -2.40 19.86
C MET A 210 1.86 -2.50 19.21
N ILE A 211 1.60 -1.59 18.26
CA ILE A 211 0.54 -1.77 17.26
C ILE A 211 1.18 -2.21 15.95
N ALA A 212 0.65 -3.29 15.39
CA ALA A 212 1.18 -3.92 14.19
C ALA A 212 0.05 -4.52 13.34
N PRO A 213 0.22 -4.61 12.00
CA PRO A 213 -0.56 -5.54 11.19
C PRO A 213 -0.35 -6.98 11.68
N LEU A 214 -1.41 -7.79 11.70
CA LEU A 214 -1.33 -9.19 12.17
C LEU A 214 -0.24 -9.99 11.43
N THR A 215 -0.12 -9.83 10.11
CA THR A 215 0.92 -10.45 9.28
C THR A 215 2.34 -10.23 9.84
N GLY A 216 2.60 -9.05 10.40
CA GLY A 216 3.91 -8.70 10.95
C GLY A 216 4.27 -9.36 12.28
N VAL A 217 3.31 -10.01 12.95
CA VAL A 217 3.49 -10.56 14.31
C VAL A 217 3.04 -12.02 14.46
N ILE A 218 2.22 -12.53 13.54
CA ILE A 218 1.58 -13.84 13.67
C ILE A 218 2.56 -14.99 13.93
N ASN A 219 3.69 -15.01 13.24
CA ASN A 219 4.70 -16.06 13.44
C ASN A 219 5.35 -16.00 14.83
N LEU A 220 5.56 -14.80 15.37
CA LEU A 220 6.06 -14.62 16.73
C LEU A 220 5.00 -14.98 17.78
N ALA A 221 3.72 -14.71 17.49
CA ALA A 221 2.62 -15.12 18.34
C ALA A 221 2.47 -16.64 18.36
N LYS A 222 2.47 -17.31 17.19
CA LYS A 222 2.46 -18.77 17.08
C LYS A 222 3.67 -19.43 17.76
N ALA A 223 4.83 -18.75 17.76
CA ALA A 223 6.02 -19.20 18.48
C ALA A 223 6.04 -18.84 19.97
N ASN A 224 4.92 -18.30 20.51
CA ASN A 224 4.80 -17.85 21.89
C ASN A 224 5.89 -16.88 22.36
N ARG A 225 6.36 -16.02 21.43
CA ARG A 225 7.31 -14.93 21.70
C ARG A 225 6.60 -13.60 21.94
N LEU A 226 5.48 -13.40 21.28
CA LEU A 226 4.55 -12.29 21.47
C LEU A 226 3.18 -12.82 21.92
N ARG A 227 2.45 -11.97 22.61
CA ARG A 227 1.04 -12.18 22.96
C ARG A 227 0.23 -11.07 22.31
N VAL A 228 -0.77 -11.45 21.52
CA VAL A 228 -1.77 -10.52 20.99
C VAL A 228 -2.86 -10.35 22.05
N LEU A 229 -3.09 -9.12 22.50
CA LEU A 229 -4.06 -8.82 23.54
C LEU A 229 -5.46 -8.53 22.98
N ALA A 230 -5.51 -7.89 21.81
CA ALA A 230 -6.74 -7.60 21.07
C ALA A 230 -6.46 -7.30 19.59
N THR A 231 -7.49 -7.50 18.77
CA THR A 231 -7.56 -6.98 17.40
C THR A 231 -8.39 -5.68 17.39
N LEU A 232 -8.04 -4.78 16.47
CA LEU A 232 -8.79 -3.52 16.25
C LEU A 232 -9.81 -3.67 15.10
N SER A 233 -10.23 -4.89 14.81
CA SER A 233 -11.22 -5.23 13.78
C SER A 233 -12.63 -5.34 14.35
N ALA A 234 -13.65 -5.31 13.48
CA ALA A 234 -15.04 -5.49 13.85
C ALA A 234 -15.35 -6.91 14.38
N GLU A 235 -14.67 -7.91 13.80
CA GLU A 235 -14.84 -9.32 14.11
C GLU A 235 -13.50 -9.97 14.46
N ARG A 236 -13.56 -11.09 15.19
CA ARG A 236 -12.37 -11.89 15.51
C ARG A 236 -11.73 -12.43 14.23
N ASN A 237 -10.41 -12.48 14.25
CA ASN A 237 -9.66 -13.05 13.15
C ASN A 237 -9.62 -14.58 13.22
N SER A 238 -9.86 -15.25 12.09
CA SER A 238 -9.94 -16.72 12.01
C SER A 238 -8.62 -17.43 12.33
N VAL A 239 -7.47 -16.74 12.22
CA VAL A 239 -6.14 -17.31 12.50
C VAL A 239 -5.79 -17.25 13.98
N ILE A 240 -6.45 -16.37 14.73
CA ILE A 240 -6.31 -16.17 16.18
C ILE A 240 -7.69 -16.02 16.84
N PRO A 241 -8.59 -17.02 16.70
CA PRO A 241 -9.99 -16.89 17.10
C PRO A 241 -10.17 -16.73 18.64
N GLU A 242 -9.15 -17.09 19.41
CA GLU A 242 -9.13 -16.90 20.87
C GLU A 242 -8.89 -15.43 21.27
N VAL A 243 -8.33 -14.61 20.38
CA VAL A 243 -8.05 -13.20 20.67
C VAL A 243 -9.31 -12.36 20.45
N PRO A 244 -9.80 -11.63 21.46
CA PRO A 244 -10.98 -10.79 21.33
C PRO A 244 -10.70 -9.55 20.49
N THR A 245 -11.75 -8.94 19.95
CA THR A 245 -11.65 -7.58 19.43
C THR A 245 -11.67 -6.56 20.57
N ALA A 246 -11.11 -5.37 20.34
CA ALA A 246 -11.20 -4.27 21.32
C ALA A 246 -12.68 -3.91 21.61
N THR A 247 -13.54 -3.97 20.60
CA THR A 247 -14.98 -3.67 20.71
C THR A 247 -15.71 -4.68 21.58
N GLU A 248 -15.40 -5.98 21.49
CA GLU A 248 -15.97 -7.02 22.38
C GLU A 248 -15.67 -6.74 23.86
N LEU A 249 -14.56 -6.06 24.14
CA LEU A 249 -14.12 -5.67 25.49
C LEU A 249 -14.60 -4.26 25.89
N GLY A 250 -15.52 -3.67 25.13
CA GLY A 250 -16.09 -2.35 25.40
C GLY A 250 -15.18 -1.16 25.04
N ILE A 251 -14.07 -1.41 24.35
CA ILE A 251 -13.14 -0.37 23.91
C ILE A 251 -13.44 -0.03 22.43
N SER A 252 -13.99 1.16 22.21
CA SER A 252 -14.39 1.63 20.87
C SER A 252 -13.17 2.04 20.05
N SER A 253 -12.43 1.06 19.56
CA SER A 253 -11.29 1.26 18.67
C SER A 253 -11.39 0.28 17.50
N LEU A 254 -11.88 0.78 16.36
CA LEU A 254 -11.99 0.03 15.12
C LEU A 254 -11.06 0.66 14.08
N PHE A 255 -10.03 -0.08 13.69
CA PHE A 255 -9.05 0.39 12.72
C PHE A 255 -8.49 -0.77 11.90
N ASP A 256 -8.99 -0.91 10.69
CA ASP A 256 -8.45 -1.83 9.69
C ASP A 256 -7.47 -1.09 8.77
N LEU A 257 -6.40 -1.78 8.41
CA LEU A 257 -5.43 -1.27 7.48
C LEU A 257 -5.72 -1.85 6.09
N PHE A 258 -5.96 -1.01 5.11
CA PHE A 258 -6.03 -1.46 3.72
C PHE A 258 -4.66 -1.45 3.05
N ARG A 259 -4.54 -2.28 1.99
CA ARG A 259 -3.46 -2.20 1.02
C ARG A 259 -4.01 -2.24 -0.40
N GLY A 260 -3.36 -1.48 -1.26
CA GLY A 260 -3.73 -1.36 -2.66
C GLY A 260 -2.56 -0.86 -3.50
N LEU A 261 -2.83 -0.53 -4.75
CA LEU A 261 -1.85 0.06 -5.65
C LEU A 261 -2.29 1.45 -6.11
N SER A 262 -1.31 2.33 -6.24
CA SER A 262 -1.49 3.66 -6.82
C SER A 262 -0.29 4.01 -7.69
N VAL A 263 -0.49 4.97 -8.60
CA VAL A 263 0.48 5.47 -9.57
C VAL A 263 0.47 6.99 -9.57
N PRO A 264 1.47 7.67 -10.19
CA PRO A 264 1.45 9.12 -10.34
C PRO A 264 0.22 9.59 -11.09
N LYS A 265 -0.31 10.76 -10.72
CA LYS A 265 -1.48 11.38 -11.38
C LYS A 265 -1.20 11.64 -12.85
N GLY A 266 -2.17 11.32 -13.71
CA GLY A 266 -2.06 11.45 -15.15
C GLY A 266 -1.46 10.23 -15.86
N THR A 267 -1.32 9.10 -15.16
CA THR A 267 -0.94 7.82 -15.77
C THR A 267 -2.02 7.40 -16.80
N PRO A 268 -1.64 6.96 -18.01
CA PRO A 268 -2.59 6.55 -19.04
C PRO A 268 -3.56 5.50 -18.54
N LYS A 269 -4.85 5.66 -18.86
CA LYS A 269 -5.90 4.73 -18.43
C LYS A 269 -5.60 3.28 -18.80
N GLU A 270 -5.04 3.04 -19.98
CA GLU A 270 -4.65 1.69 -20.43
C GLU A 270 -3.62 1.04 -19.49
N ALA A 271 -2.68 1.83 -18.96
CA ALA A 271 -1.71 1.34 -18.00
C ALA A 271 -2.38 1.04 -16.64
N ILE A 272 -3.28 1.91 -16.18
CA ILE A 272 -4.04 1.68 -14.94
C ILE A 272 -4.89 0.42 -15.06
N ASP A 273 -5.65 0.26 -16.16
CA ASP A 273 -6.51 -0.90 -16.39
C ASP A 273 -5.68 -2.20 -16.43
N ARG A 274 -4.52 -2.18 -17.10
CA ARG A 274 -3.64 -3.35 -17.17
C ARG A 274 -3.01 -3.70 -15.81
N LEU A 275 -2.63 -2.69 -15.03
CA LEU A 275 -2.15 -2.88 -13.66
C LEU A 275 -3.26 -3.41 -12.74
N ALA A 276 -4.50 -2.93 -12.87
CA ALA A 276 -5.65 -3.39 -12.09
C ALA A 276 -5.96 -4.86 -12.39
N GLU A 277 -6.02 -5.23 -13.67
CA GLU A 277 -6.19 -6.62 -14.09
C GLU A 277 -5.11 -7.53 -13.47
N ALA A 278 -3.84 -7.10 -13.57
CA ALA A 278 -2.71 -7.87 -13.05
C ALA A 278 -2.75 -7.97 -11.51
N MET A 279 -3.08 -6.88 -10.83
CA MET A 279 -3.24 -6.83 -9.38
C MET A 279 -4.34 -7.79 -8.90
N ILE A 280 -5.51 -7.74 -9.53
CA ILE A 280 -6.66 -8.60 -9.17
C ILE A 280 -6.32 -10.08 -9.45
N GLY A 281 -5.70 -10.37 -10.60
CA GLY A 281 -5.26 -11.72 -10.92
C GLY A 281 -4.22 -12.27 -9.95
N ALA A 282 -3.24 -11.43 -9.59
CA ALA A 282 -2.21 -11.76 -8.60
C ALA A 282 -2.79 -11.99 -7.20
N ALA A 283 -3.70 -11.12 -6.75
CA ALA A 283 -4.37 -11.23 -5.46
C ALA A 283 -5.19 -12.53 -5.34
N LYS A 284 -5.82 -12.97 -6.42
CA LYS A 284 -6.60 -14.21 -6.50
C LYS A 284 -5.77 -15.46 -6.79
N SER A 285 -4.44 -15.34 -6.94
CA SER A 285 -3.58 -16.51 -7.14
C SER A 285 -3.61 -17.45 -5.93
N GLU A 286 -3.47 -18.75 -6.16
CA GLU A 286 -3.45 -19.75 -5.09
C GLU A 286 -2.39 -19.45 -4.03
N GLY A 287 -1.20 -18.98 -4.46
CA GLY A 287 -0.11 -18.65 -3.55
C GLY A 287 -0.43 -17.47 -2.64
N PHE A 288 -1.04 -16.39 -3.18
CA PHE A 288 -1.40 -15.21 -2.40
C PHE A 288 -2.58 -15.49 -1.45
N MET A 289 -3.59 -16.21 -1.93
CA MET A 289 -4.75 -16.62 -1.13
C MET A 289 -4.34 -17.53 0.05
N ARG A 290 -3.53 -18.56 -0.20
CA ARG A 290 -3.01 -19.41 0.87
C ARG A 290 -2.21 -18.62 1.90
N PHE A 291 -1.36 -17.70 1.43
CA PHE A 291 -0.60 -16.84 2.35
C PHE A 291 -1.54 -15.94 3.18
N SER A 292 -2.61 -15.41 2.60
CA SER A 292 -3.58 -14.58 3.34
C SER A 292 -4.26 -15.37 4.47
N GLU A 293 -4.63 -16.62 4.21
CA GLU A 293 -5.21 -17.53 5.21
C GLU A 293 -4.24 -17.84 6.35
N GLU A 294 -2.95 -18.01 6.05
CA GLU A 294 -1.92 -18.29 7.06
C GLU A 294 -1.54 -17.07 7.90
N ALA A 295 -1.58 -15.88 7.29
CA ALA A 295 -1.13 -14.61 7.84
C ALA A 295 -2.26 -13.79 8.49
N GLY A 296 -3.53 -14.12 8.19
CA GLY A 296 -4.70 -13.52 8.83
C GLY A 296 -5.09 -12.16 8.26
N PHE A 297 -4.91 -11.94 6.96
CA PHE A 297 -5.49 -10.78 6.25
C PHE A 297 -6.54 -11.23 5.24
N THR A 298 -7.44 -10.33 4.88
CA THR A 298 -8.55 -10.63 3.97
C THR A 298 -8.25 -10.08 2.58
N VAL A 299 -8.20 -10.96 1.60
CA VAL A 299 -8.07 -10.60 0.18
C VAL A 299 -9.45 -10.23 -0.35
N GLU A 300 -9.63 -8.96 -0.66
CA GLU A 300 -10.87 -8.41 -1.22
C GLU A 300 -10.52 -7.30 -2.21
N PRO A 301 -10.14 -7.70 -3.45
CA PRO A 301 -9.75 -6.76 -4.48
C PRO A 301 -10.90 -5.85 -4.90
N MET A 302 -10.59 -4.57 -5.06
CA MET A 302 -11.50 -3.54 -5.60
C MET A 302 -10.92 -2.95 -6.87
N GLU A 303 -11.79 -2.67 -7.82
CA GLU A 303 -11.50 -1.88 -9.02
C GLU A 303 -11.17 -0.41 -8.67
N PRO A 304 -10.53 0.35 -9.57
CA PRO A 304 -10.10 1.73 -9.32
C PRO A 304 -11.19 2.64 -8.75
N ALA A 305 -12.39 2.64 -9.34
CA ALA A 305 -13.48 3.52 -8.92
C ALA A 305 -13.99 3.21 -7.50
N ASP A 306 -14.12 1.93 -7.17
CA ASP A 306 -14.58 1.50 -5.83
C ASP A 306 -13.51 1.82 -4.78
N PHE A 307 -12.23 1.72 -5.15
CA PHE A 307 -11.14 2.07 -4.25
C PHE A 307 -11.05 3.57 -4.00
N GLU A 308 -11.31 4.43 -4.98
CA GLU A 308 -11.42 5.89 -4.79
C GLU A 308 -12.55 6.24 -3.80
N MET A 309 -13.71 5.59 -3.92
CA MET A 309 -14.82 5.79 -2.97
C MET A 309 -14.45 5.35 -1.54
N LEU A 310 -13.75 4.23 -1.41
CA LEU A 310 -13.24 3.76 -0.12
C LEU A 310 -12.26 4.79 0.48
N LEU A 311 -11.31 5.29 -0.30
CA LEU A 311 -10.33 6.28 0.17
C LEU A 311 -11.00 7.54 0.70
N ALA A 312 -12.03 8.05 0.01
CA ALA A 312 -12.79 9.21 0.45
C ALA A 312 -13.55 8.95 1.78
N ALA A 313 -14.11 7.75 1.95
CA ALA A 313 -14.77 7.37 3.18
C ALA A 313 -13.78 7.21 4.35
N GLU A 314 -12.66 6.55 4.11
CA GLU A 314 -11.60 6.35 5.12
C GLU A 314 -10.90 7.66 5.51
N ASP A 315 -10.71 8.59 4.55
CA ASP A 315 -10.16 9.92 4.83
C ASP A 315 -10.99 10.69 5.87
N ASN A 316 -12.31 10.64 5.74
CA ASN A 316 -13.22 11.26 6.71
C ASN A 316 -13.12 10.61 8.10
N LYS A 317 -13.00 9.27 8.17
CA LYS A 317 -12.81 8.57 9.45
C LYS A 317 -11.49 8.96 10.12
N ILE A 318 -10.42 9.04 9.34
CA ILE A 318 -9.10 9.43 9.85
C ILE A 318 -9.11 10.87 10.38
N LYS A 319 -9.76 11.81 9.69
CA LYS A 319 -9.95 13.17 10.17
C LYS A 319 -10.62 13.19 11.54
N MET A 320 -11.73 12.46 11.69
CA MET A 320 -12.44 12.36 12.98
C MET A 320 -11.56 11.75 14.08
N ILE A 321 -10.74 10.73 13.78
CA ILE A 321 -9.83 10.16 14.77
C ILE A 321 -8.78 11.19 15.19
N LEU A 322 -8.19 11.92 14.25
CA LEU A 322 -7.18 12.93 14.52
C LEU A 322 -7.73 14.11 15.34
N GLU A 323 -8.95 14.54 15.07
CA GLU A 323 -9.65 15.57 15.83
C GLU A 323 -9.91 15.17 17.29
N ASN A 324 -10.22 13.88 17.51
CA ASN A 324 -10.56 13.35 18.84
C ASN A 324 -9.34 12.95 19.69
N THR A 325 -8.14 12.86 19.11
CA THR A 325 -6.94 12.33 19.80
C THR A 325 -6.00 13.40 20.30
N GLU A 326 -6.33 14.70 20.25
CA GLU A 326 -5.43 15.82 20.59
C GLU A 326 -4.03 15.66 19.98
N PHE A 327 -3.96 15.08 18.77
CA PHE A 327 -2.69 14.95 18.07
C PHE A 327 -2.17 16.35 17.74
N ILE A 328 -1.30 16.86 18.61
CA ILE A 328 -0.68 18.17 18.43
C ILE A 328 0.21 18.07 17.19
N MET A 329 -0.24 18.68 16.11
CA MET A 329 0.60 18.89 14.93
C MET A 329 1.90 19.56 15.40
N PRO A 330 3.09 19.06 15.05
CA PRO A 330 4.30 19.84 15.25
C PRO A 330 4.08 21.19 14.57
N ASN A 331 4.08 22.26 15.35
CA ASN A 331 3.89 23.62 14.84
C ASN A 331 4.87 23.84 13.68
N ASN A 332 4.33 24.02 12.48
CA ASN A 332 5.07 24.53 11.34
C ASN A 332 5.39 26.02 11.63
N ASN A 333 6.44 26.27 12.41
CA ASN A 333 7.10 27.57 12.52
C ASN A 333 8.39 27.54 11.70
#